data_692f8a48cb137d762f133a0de8ffc86c
#
_entry.id   692f8a48cb137d762f133a0de8ffc86c
#
_cell.length_a   1.000
_cell.length_b   1.000
_cell.length_c   1.000
_cell.angle_alpha   90.00
_cell.angle_beta   90.00
_cell.angle_gamma   90.00
#
_symmetry.space_group_name_H-M   'P 1'
#
loop_
_entity.id
_entity.type
_entity.pdbx_description
1 polymer ?
#
loop_
_entity_poly.entity_id
_entity_poly.type
_entity_poly.pdbx_seq_one_letter_code
_entity_poly.pdbx_strand_id
1 'polypeptide(L)'
;MKNVLRAAAVCSVLITPIAAQAEEGGMIEAGRQIFNHHCTACHTLDPSKNAFGPSLVGVVGRPAASVPRFSYSKAMQESGLTWNEENLRKWIADNEALVPETRMRHVSINDRAEQDYLISFLKSLK
;
A
#
# COMPACT_ATOMS: atom_id res chain seq x y z
N MET A 1 -15.80 40.88 54.94
CA MET A 1 -14.73 40.61 53.98
C MET A 1 -15.14 39.38 53.20
N LYS A 2 -15.57 39.55 51.95
CA LYS A 2 -16.10 38.45 51.07
C LYS A 2 -15.03 38.13 50.05
N ASN A 3 -14.38 36.98 50.16
CA ASN A 3 -13.43 36.46 49.18
C ASN A 3 -14.20 35.83 48.01
N VAL A 4 -14.08 36.43 46.83
CA VAL A 4 -14.63 35.89 45.59
C VAL A 4 -13.47 35.10 44.93
N LEU A 5 -13.53 33.78 45.01
CA LEU A 5 -12.66 32.90 44.22
C LEU A 5 -13.14 32.94 42.75
N ARG A 6 -12.32 33.49 41.86
CA ARG A 6 -12.52 33.38 40.42
C ARG A 6 -11.94 32.05 39.95
N ALA A 7 -12.81 31.12 39.57
CA ALA A 7 -12.41 29.90 38.87
C ALA A 7 -12.09 30.25 37.40
N ALA A 8 -10.81 30.13 37.00
CA ALA A 8 -10.39 30.23 35.62
C ALA A 8 -10.67 28.89 34.94
N ALA A 9 -11.66 28.86 34.08
CA ALA A 9 -11.90 27.70 33.21
C ALA A 9 -10.83 27.68 32.09
N VAL A 10 -9.90 26.72 32.18
CA VAL A 10 -8.92 26.46 31.11
C VAL A 10 -9.63 25.63 30.03
N CYS A 11 -10.00 26.29 28.94
CA CYS A 11 -10.53 25.63 27.75
C CYS A 11 -9.34 24.99 27.00
N SER A 12 -9.11 23.69 27.21
CA SER A 12 -8.15 22.91 26.43
C SER A 12 -8.72 22.68 25.02
N VAL A 13 -8.29 23.47 24.06
CA VAL A 13 -8.60 23.26 22.64
C VAL A 13 -7.78 22.05 22.17
N LEU A 14 -8.45 20.93 21.94
CA LEU A 14 -7.85 19.77 21.28
C LEU A 14 -7.65 20.12 19.79
N ILE A 15 -6.45 20.56 19.44
CA ILE A 15 -6.04 20.77 18.05
C ILE A 15 -5.80 19.39 17.46
N THR A 16 -6.77 18.83 16.76
CA THR A 16 -6.58 17.61 15.95
C THR A 16 -5.67 17.93 14.78
N PRO A 17 -4.70 17.05 14.44
CA PRO A 17 -3.72 17.32 13.37
C PRO A 17 -4.37 17.15 11.99
N ILE A 18 -5.03 18.18 11.48
CA ILE A 18 -5.59 18.22 10.11
C ILE A 18 -4.46 18.09 9.06
N ALA A 19 -3.25 18.55 9.37
CA ALA A 19 -2.10 18.49 8.47
C ALA A 19 -1.67 17.05 8.13
N ALA A 20 -1.66 16.13 9.08
CA ALA A 20 -1.25 14.75 8.85
C ALA A 20 -2.20 13.99 7.90
N GLN A 21 -3.49 14.30 7.94
CA GLN A 21 -4.48 13.68 7.03
C GLN A 21 -4.35 14.20 5.60
N ALA A 22 -3.95 15.45 5.42
CA ALA A 22 -3.72 16.02 4.10
C ALA A 22 -2.46 15.43 3.44
N GLU A 23 -1.41 15.19 4.20
CA GLU A 23 -0.19 14.52 3.71
C GLU A 23 -0.47 13.06 3.30
N GLU A 24 -1.19 12.30 4.12
CA GLU A 24 -1.56 10.93 3.80
C GLU A 24 -2.40 10.85 2.52
N GLY A 25 -3.40 11.74 2.37
CA GLY A 25 -4.20 11.84 1.16
C GLY A 25 -3.38 12.15 -0.09
N GLY A 26 -2.40 13.03 0.03
CA GLY A 26 -1.45 13.36 -1.05
C GLY A 26 -0.57 12.18 -1.46
N MET A 27 -0.08 11.41 -0.50
CA MET A 27 0.72 10.21 -0.77
C MET A 27 -0.10 9.12 -1.48
N ILE A 28 -1.34 8.89 -1.04
CA ILE A 28 -2.25 7.92 -1.67
C ILE A 28 -2.54 8.31 -3.12
N GLU A 29 -2.81 9.58 -3.38
CA GLU A 29 -3.09 10.08 -4.74
C GLU A 29 -1.86 9.95 -5.65
N ALA A 30 -0.67 10.32 -5.17
CA ALA A 30 0.57 10.12 -5.92
C ALA A 30 0.80 8.63 -6.22
N GLY A 31 0.58 7.75 -5.23
CA GLY A 31 0.67 6.32 -5.40
C GLY A 31 -0.35 5.76 -6.40
N ARG A 32 -1.56 6.30 -6.44
CA ARG A 32 -2.58 5.95 -7.44
C ARG A 32 -2.12 6.26 -8.86
N GLN A 33 -1.45 7.38 -9.06
CA GLN A 33 -0.91 7.74 -10.38
C GLN A 33 0.21 6.81 -10.81
N ILE A 34 1.14 6.46 -9.89
CA ILE A 34 2.19 5.47 -10.13
C ILE A 34 1.56 4.11 -10.49
N PHE A 35 0.55 3.68 -9.74
CA PHE A 35 -0.17 2.45 -10.01
C PHE A 35 -0.82 2.46 -11.39
N ASN A 36 -1.50 3.54 -11.74
CA ASN A 36 -2.15 3.69 -13.05
C ASN A 36 -1.14 3.61 -14.19
N HIS A 37 0.05 4.13 -13.99
CA HIS A 37 1.08 4.15 -15.03
C HIS A 37 1.78 2.79 -15.18
N HIS A 38 2.07 2.10 -14.09
CA HIS A 38 2.94 0.91 -14.11
C HIS A 38 2.20 -0.43 -13.91
N CYS A 39 1.01 -0.44 -13.31
CA CYS A 39 0.40 -1.67 -12.82
C CYS A 39 -0.90 -2.05 -13.55
N THR A 40 -1.68 -1.08 -14.02
CA THR A 40 -3.03 -1.32 -14.57
C THR A 40 -3.04 -2.12 -15.88
N ALA A 41 -1.92 -2.18 -16.59
CA ALA A 41 -1.81 -3.05 -17.77
C ALA A 41 -1.99 -4.53 -17.44
N CYS A 42 -1.66 -4.93 -16.21
CA CYS A 42 -1.68 -6.33 -15.78
C CYS A 42 -2.56 -6.59 -14.56
N HIS A 43 -2.80 -5.60 -13.70
CA HIS A 43 -3.54 -5.76 -12.45
C HIS A 43 -4.85 -4.98 -12.46
N THR A 44 -5.86 -5.58 -11.84
CA THR A 44 -7.18 -4.97 -11.65
C THR A 44 -7.39 -4.54 -10.20
N LEU A 45 -8.25 -3.55 -10.01
CA LEU A 45 -8.80 -3.14 -8.71
C LEU A 45 -10.22 -3.70 -8.47
N ASP A 46 -10.66 -4.63 -9.31
CA ASP A 46 -11.90 -5.38 -9.09
C ASP A 46 -11.55 -6.70 -8.36
N PRO A 47 -11.98 -6.88 -7.10
CA PRO A 47 -11.63 -8.08 -6.33
C PRO A 47 -12.27 -9.36 -6.88
N SER A 48 -13.28 -9.24 -7.74
CA SER A 48 -13.96 -10.38 -8.36
C SER A 48 -13.28 -10.87 -9.63
N LYS A 49 -12.30 -10.14 -10.16
CA LYS A 49 -11.66 -10.40 -11.44
C LYS A 49 -10.15 -10.52 -11.31
N ASN A 50 -9.59 -11.36 -12.16
CA ASN A 50 -8.16 -11.39 -12.45
C ASN A 50 -7.93 -10.90 -13.89
N ALA A 51 -6.78 -10.31 -14.12
CA ALA A 51 -6.30 -9.93 -15.45
C ALA A 51 -5.05 -10.77 -15.80
N PHE A 52 -4.03 -10.22 -16.44
CA PHE A 52 -2.74 -10.91 -16.59
C PHE A 52 -2.08 -11.20 -15.23
N GLY A 53 -2.28 -10.30 -14.27
CA GLY A 53 -1.93 -10.47 -12.87
C GLY A 53 -3.16 -10.61 -11.99
N PRO A 54 -2.99 -11.00 -10.72
CA PRO A 54 -4.09 -11.09 -9.76
C PRO A 54 -4.60 -9.70 -9.37
N SER A 55 -5.82 -9.63 -8.85
CA SER A 55 -6.31 -8.40 -8.22
C SER A 55 -5.41 -7.98 -7.06
N LEU A 56 -5.12 -6.69 -6.95
CA LEU A 56 -4.31 -6.12 -5.88
C LEU A 56 -5.13 -5.52 -4.73
N VAL A 57 -6.47 -5.63 -4.78
CA VAL A 57 -7.31 -5.24 -3.65
C VAL A 57 -6.96 -6.09 -2.43
N GLY A 58 -6.68 -5.44 -1.31
CA GLY A 58 -6.29 -6.10 -0.06
C GLY A 58 -4.93 -6.82 -0.13
N VAL A 59 -4.02 -6.42 -1.03
CA VAL A 59 -2.72 -7.08 -1.19
C VAL A 59 -1.84 -6.94 0.06
N VAL A 60 -1.88 -5.80 0.74
CA VAL A 60 -1.02 -5.55 1.91
C VAL A 60 -1.45 -6.44 3.08
N GLY A 61 -0.51 -7.21 3.59
CA GLY A 61 -0.73 -8.21 4.65
C GLY A 61 -1.22 -9.57 4.16
N ARG A 62 -1.50 -9.72 2.86
CA ARG A 62 -1.97 -10.98 2.27
C ARG A 62 -0.82 -11.96 2.02
N PRO A 63 -1.00 -13.28 2.24
CA PRO A 63 -0.02 -14.28 1.80
C PRO A 63 0.16 -14.26 0.28
N ALA A 64 1.37 -14.50 -0.18
CA ALA A 64 1.65 -14.67 -1.61
C ALA A 64 0.88 -15.88 -2.17
N ALA A 65 0.58 -15.82 -3.46
CA ALA A 65 -0.15 -16.87 -4.18
C ALA A 65 -1.54 -17.23 -3.61
N SER A 66 -2.21 -16.31 -2.91
CA SER A 66 -3.47 -16.60 -2.22
C SER A 66 -4.73 -16.10 -2.93
N VAL A 67 -4.62 -15.37 -4.05
CA VAL A 67 -5.82 -14.93 -4.79
C VAL A 67 -6.49 -16.12 -5.48
N PRO A 68 -7.79 -16.35 -5.23
CA PRO A 68 -8.51 -17.46 -5.82
C PRO A 68 -8.53 -17.41 -7.36
N ARG A 69 -8.50 -18.56 -8.00
CA ARG A 69 -8.62 -18.72 -9.45
C ARG A 69 -7.54 -18.00 -10.28
N PHE A 70 -6.42 -17.60 -9.67
CA PHE A 70 -5.26 -17.09 -10.38
C PHE A 70 -4.17 -18.18 -10.45
N SER A 71 -3.63 -18.40 -11.63
CA SER A 71 -2.55 -19.38 -11.85
C SER A 71 -1.19 -18.76 -11.58
N TYR A 72 -0.67 -18.93 -10.38
CA TYR A 72 0.66 -18.46 -9.99
C TYR A 72 1.79 -19.34 -10.55
N SER A 73 3.00 -18.78 -10.69
CA SER A 73 4.20 -19.58 -10.92
C SER A 73 4.48 -20.50 -9.73
N LYS A 74 5.18 -21.60 -9.97
CA LYS A 74 5.63 -22.49 -8.89
C LYS A 74 6.49 -21.75 -7.88
N ALA A 75 7.41 -20.92 -8.35
CA ALA A 75 8.25 -20.07 -7.51
C ALA A 75 7.43 -19.17 -6.57
N MET A 76 6.35 -18.56 -7.06
CA MET A 76 5.48 -17.74 -6.22
C MET A 76 4.70 -18.56 -5.20
N GLN A 77 4.20 -19.74 -5.59
CA GLN A 77 3.47 -20.64 -4.69
C GLN A 77 4.35 -21.15 -3.55
N GLU A 78 5.63 -21.40 -3.83
CA GLU A 78 6.60 -21.93 -2.87
C GLU A 78 7.35 -20.83 -2.10
N SER A 79 7.15 -19.56 -2.43
CA SER A 79 7.88 -18.44 -1.82
C SER A 79 7.64 -18.26 -0.33
N GLY A 80 6.47 -18.65 0.17
CA GLY A 80 6.10 -18.46 1.58
C GLY A 80 6.00 -17.01 2.04
N LEU A 81 6.02 -16.04 1.10
CA LEU A 81 6.01 -14.61 1.41
C LEU A 81 4.65 -14.16 1.92
N THR A 82 4.68 -13.14 2.77
CA THR A 82 3.54 -12.27 3.06
C THR A 82 3.84 -10.89 2.47
N TRP A 83 2.86 -10.29 1.83
CA TRP A 83 2.97 -8.96 1.22
C TRP A 83 2.94 -7.85 2.27
N ASN A 84 3.88 -7.87 3.22
CA ASN A 84 4.13 -6.73 4.09
C ASN A 84 4.84 -5.60 3.32
N GLU A 85 4.96 -4.44 3.92
CA GLU A 85 5.55 -3.27 3.25
C GLU A 85 7.01 -3.51 2.82
N GLU A 86 7.78 -4.26 3.61
CA GLU A 86 9.17 -4.58 3.29
C GLU A 86 9.27 -5.48 2.05
N ASN A 87 8.47 -6.53 1.99
CA ASN A 87 8.44 -7.46 0.85
C ASN A 87 7.88 -6.79 -0.40
N LEU A 88 6.85 -5.95 -0.26
CA LEU A 88 6.34 -5.16 -1.39
C LEU A 88 7.41 -4.23 -1.93
N ARG A 89 8.17 -3.58 -1.07
CA ARG A 89 9.28 -2.70 -1.47
C ARG A 89 10.35 -3.45 -2.24
N LYS A 90 10.78 -4.59 -1.75
CA LYS A 90 11.74 -5.46 -2.46
C LYS A 90 11.18 -5.93 -3.80
N TRP A 91 9.90 -6.30 -3.83
CA TRP A 91 9.21 -6.77 -5.03
C TRP A 91 9.13 -5.72 -6.13
N ILE A 92 8.75 -4.49 -5.80
CA ILE A 92 8.65 -3.41 -6.78
C ILE A 92 10.00 -2.84 -7.21
N ALA A 93 11.05 -3.05 -6.41
CA ALA A 93 12.42 -2.73 -6.79
C ALA A 93 13.02 -3.79 -7.73
N ASP A 94 12.94 -5.06 -7.34
CA ASP A 94 13.47 -6.19 -8.12
C ASP A 94 12.71 -7.47 -7.71
N ASN A 95 11.68 -7.78 -8.45
CA ASN A 95 10.84 -8.94 -8.16
C ASN A 95 11.54 -10.28 -8.42
N GLU A 96 12.47 -10.33 -9.36
CA GLU A 96 13.21 -11.54 -9.69
C GLU A 96 14.30 -11.85 -8.66
N ALA A 97 14.90 -10.82 -8.07
CA ALA A 97 15.80 -11.00 -6.94
C ALA A 97 15.08 -11.52 -5.68
N LEU A 98 13.82 -11.08 -5.46
CA LEU A 98 13.03 -11.53 -4.32
C LEU A 98 12.46 -12.95 -4.51
N VAL A 99 11.95 -13.25 -5.72
CA VAL A 99 11.38 -14.56 -6.08
C VAL A 99 11.93 -14.94 -7.45
N PRO A 100 13.07 -15.62 -7.50
CA PRO A 100 13.63 -16.12 -8.75
C PRO A 100 12.62 -16.99 -9.51
N GLU A 101 12.61 -16.91 -10.83
CA GLU A 101 11.66 -17.61 -11.71
C GLU A 101 10.19 -17.16 -11.58
N THR A 102 9.95 -15.99 -11.00
CA THR A 102 8.64 -15.38 -11.07
C THR A 102 8.24 -15.07 -12.51
N ARG A 103 6.93 -15.16 -12.81
CA ARG A 103 6.42 -14.82 -14.15
C ARG A 103 6.10 -13.35 -14.32
N MET A 104 5.98 -12.58 -13.23
CA MET A 104 5.70 -11.16 -13.32
C MET A 104 6.88 -10.42 -13.94
N ARG A 105 6.61 -9.58 -14.92
CA ARG A 105 7.56 -8.65 -15.52
C ARG A 105 7.05 -7.24 -15.33
N HIS A 106 7.88 -6.36 -14.80
CA HIS A 106 7.55 -4.95 -14.61
C HIS A 106 8.79 -4.08 -14.70
N VAL A 107 8.60 -2.78 -14.80
CA VAL A 107 9.69 -1.81 -14.68
C VAL A 107 10.02 -1.64 -13.21
N SER A 108 11.29 -1.78 -12.85
CA SER A 108 11.75 -1.60 -11.47
C SER A 108 11.55 -0.16 -10.99
N ILE A 109 10.96 0.01 -9.82
CA ILE A 109 10.80 1.30 -9.16
C ILE A 109 11.80 1.33 -7.99
N ASN A 110 12.91 2.02 -8.18
CA ASN A 110 14.00 2.10 -7.20
C ASN A 110 13.97 3.37 -6.35
N ASP A 111 13.24 4.38 -6.78
CA ASP A 111 13.05 5.59 -5.98
C ASP A 111 12.25 5.32 -4.73
N ARG A 112 12.80 5.72 -3.58
CA ARG A 112 12.21 5.43 -2.28
C ARG A 112 10.88 6.13 -2.07
N ALA A 113 10.75 7.37 -2.53
CA ALA A 113 9.53 8.14 -2.39
C ALA A 113 8.41 7.56 -3.27
N GLU A 114 8.73 7.17 -4.50
CA GLU A 114 7.76 6.48 -5.38
C GLU A 114 7.28 5.15 -4.77
N GLN A 115 8.18 4.38 -4.16
CA GLN A 115 7.84 3.17 -3.43
C GLN A 115 6.89 3.47 -2.27
N ASP A 116 7.18 4.49 -1.47
CA ASP A 116 6.35 4.88 -0.32
C ASP A 116 4.96 5.33 -0.78
N TYR A 117 4.86 6.11 -1.85
CA TYR A 117 3.58 6.52 -2.43
C TYR A 117 2.78 5.32 -2.94
N LEU A 118 3.40 4.43 -3.73
CA LEU A 118 2.73 3.25 -4.26
C LEU A 118 2.23 2.33 -3.14
N ILE A 119 3.05 2.08 -2.12
CA ILE A 119 2.67 1.25 -0.97
C ILE A 119 1.54 1.90 -0.17
N SER A 120 1.56 3.22 0.01
CA SER A 120 0.46 3.96 0.66
C SER A 120 -0.86 3.78 -0.09
N PHE A 121 -0.83 3.85 -1.41
CA PHE A 121 -2.00 3.57 -2.25
C PHE A 121 -2.46 2.11 -2.09
N LEU A 122 -1.56 1.13 -2.19
CA LEU A 122 -1.90 -0.28 -2.04
C LEU A 122 -2.51 -0.59 -0.67
N LYS A 123 -2.07 0.07 0.40
CA LYS A 123 -2.65 -0.04 1.74
C LYS A 123 -4.08 0.49 1.82
N SER A 124 -4.43 1.45 0.98
CA SER A 124 -5.78 2.02 0.93
C SER A 124 -6.80 1.12 0.23
N LEU A 125 -6.34 0.12 -0.53
CA LEU A 125 -7.18 -0.84 -1.25
C LEU A 125 -7.64 -1.97 -0.29
N LYS A 126 -8.86 -1.87 0.21
CA LYS A 126 -9.46 -2.84 1.13
C LYS A 126 -10.63 -3.56 0.51
#